data_dadcd5e4cb78f9a0a38741ebf127dc39
#
_entry.id   dadcd5e4cb78f9a0a38741ebf127dc39
#
_cell.length_a   1.000
_cell.length_b   1.000
_cell.length_c   1.000
_cell.angle_alpha   90.00
_cell.angle_beta   90.00
_cell.angle_gamma   90.00
#
_symmetry.space_group_name_H-M   'P 1'
#
loop_
_entity.id
_entity.type
_entity.pdbx_description
1 polymer ?
#
loop_
_entity_poly.entity_id
_entity_poly.type
_entity_poly.pdbx_seq_one_letter_code
_entity_poly.pdbx_strand_id
1 'polypeptide(L)'
;MGYSKGKRVSAAVGVTLVLASASGGTSVMNAIVPFLLEGMQVNLTTFMIGPTVATILSFAMSAIGVKIIDIISPKWCMLIGSVCSALTMYMVGTATSFVFWIIANVLNGIVLAFATYAAAGGVIAVFYGENTQKAFGVVGGMTALLVAAWMAATSGLLHIMPYSQLFTVYAVGIVVVGVFCNLVLTGKVPRRKATLKAQPAAGAEQGDAASQDLPGYTFGETLKKGASIYFFLIAMFLVAWCASGITSYASVYYTSFGMAATTAAAMLSLYSFAAAFLKLASGFILKRIGAKAMSIVIYLGFAAGIVCLLVWSQTQLFPLAIVGIVLCAFISYATMIPGLFVPDLYGMKDYTGINSAGVAGYYAGAVTVLFGLSIVIGFLGYFNAFVVLAIAALVTMAFMLAAVATSPMRGMKGKE
;
A
#
# COMPACT_ATOMS: atom_id res chain seq x y z
N MET A 1 -18.37 16.38 22.52
CA MET A 1 -17.87 15.56 23.65
C MET A 1 -16.45 15.10 23.36
N GLY A 2 -15.45 15.62 24.12
CA GLY A 2 -14.05 15.23 23.91
C GLY A 2 -13.74 13.93 24.63
N TYR A 3 -13.27 12.92 23.90
CA TYR A 3 -12.73 11.70 24.54
C TYR A 3 -11.48 12.02 25.37
N SER A 4 -11.29 11.33 26.50
CA SER A 4 -10.08 11.47 27.32
C SER A 4 -8.82 11.10 26.51
N LYS A 5 -7.67 11.71 26.88
CA LYS A 5 -6.38 11.44 26.21
C LYS A 5 -6.05 9.94 26.19
N GLY A 6 -6.33 9.22 27.28
CA GLY A 6 -6.11 7.77 27.36
C GLY A 6 -6.94 6.98 26.34
N LYS A 7 -8.23 7.30 26.15
CA LYS A 7 -9.08 6.63 25.15
C LYS A 7 -8.62 6.91 23.71
N ARG A 8 -8.13 8.14 23.41
CA ARG A 8 -7.58 8.49 22.09
C ARG A 8 -6.33 7.67 21.78
N VAL A 9 -5.39 7.60 22.74
CA VAL A 9 -4.16 6.82 22.58
C VAL A 9 -4.49 5.33 22.44
N SER A 10 -5.37 4.77 23.27
CA SER A 10 -5.80 3.37 23.19
C SER A 10 -6.40 3.05 21.81
N ALA A 11 -7.28 3.90 21.28
CA ALA A 11 -7.85 3.71 19.96
C ALA A 11 -6.79 3.76 18.85
N ALA A 12 -5.84 4.72 18.92
CA ALA A 12 -4.76 4.81 17.93
C ALA A 12 -3.86 3.58 17.96
N VAL A 13 -3.46 3.11 19.13
CA VAL A 13 -2.67 1.88 19.31
C VAL A 13 -3.44 0.67 18.78
N GLY A 14 -4.71 0.53 19.13
CA GLY A 14 -5.55 -0.57 18.65
C GLY A 14 -5.65 -0.62 17.13
N VAL A 15 -5.92 0.54 16.50
CA VAL A 15 -5.98 0.66 15.04
C VAL A 15 -4.63 0.34 14.39
N THR A 16 -3.54 0.84 14.96
CA THR A 16 -2.17 0.57 14.46
C THR A 16 -1.86 -0.92 14.47
N LEU A 17 -2.15 -1.62 15.56
CA LEU A 17 -1.90 -3.05 15.69
C LEU A 17 -2.76 -3.89 14.73
N VAL A 18 -4.03 -3.52 14.56
CA VAL A 18 -4.92 -4.19 13.60
C VAL A 18 -4.45 -3.98 12.16
N LEU A 19 -4.11 -2.75 11.78
CA LEU A 19 -3.57 -2.48 10.45
C LEU A 19 -2.23 -3.19 10.21
N ALA A 20 -1.35 -3.20 11.21
CA ALA A 20 -0.07 -3.89 11.11
C ALA A 20 -0.27 -5.40 10.94
N SER A 21 -1.20 -6.02 11.69
CA SER A 21 -1.49 -7.44 11.58
C SER A 21 -2.07 -7.82 10.21
N ALA A 22 -2.92 -6.99 9.62
CA ALA A 22 -3.51 -7.23 8.32
C ALA A 22 -2.53 -7.00 7.16
N SER A 23 -1.89 -5.83 7.11
CA SER A 23 -0.94 -5.48 6.04
C SER A 23 0.40 -6.22 6.14
N GLY A 24 0.81 -6.55 7.36
CA GLY A 24 2.01 -7.34 7.62
C GLY A 24 1.92 -8.75 7.06
N GLY A 25 0.76 -9.39 7.18
CA GLY A 25 0.53 -10.71 6.61
C GLY A 25 0.80 -10.75 5.09
N THR A 26 0.22 -9.81 4.34
CA THR A 26 0.47 -9.71 2.89
C THR A 26 1.95 -9.44 2.58
N SER A 27 2.61 -8.58 3.36
CA SER A 27 4.03 -8.27 3.16
C SER A 27 4.92 -9.48 3.42
N VAL A 28 4.62 -10.26 4.46
CA VAL A 28 5.33 -11.51 4.79
C VAL A 28 5.14 -12.55 3.68
N MET A 29 3.92 -12.68 3.14
CA MET A 29 3.67 -13.59 2.00
C MET A 29 4.57 -13.25 0.80
N ASN A 30 4.75 -11.97 0.48
CA ASN A 30 5.64 -11.54 -0.60
C ASN A 30 7.12 -11.87 -0.32
N ALA A 31 7.55 -11.83 0.94
CA ALA A 31 8.93 -12.15 1.31
C ALA A 31 9.24 -13.65 1.17
N ILE A 32 8.26 -14.52 1.34
CA ILE A 32 8.44 -15.98 1.31
C ILE A 32 7.98 -16.63 0.00
N VAL A 33 7.73 -15.86 -1.05
CA VAL A 33 7.32 -16.41 -2.37
C VAL A 33 8.21 -17.57 -2.83
N PRO A 34 9.56 -17.53 -2.70
CA PRO A 34 10.40 -18.66 -3.09
C PRO A 34 10.04 -19.97 -2.38
N PHE A 35 9.77 -19.91 -1.08
CA PHE A 35 9.37 -21.09 -0.29
C PHE A 35 7.99 -21.64 -0.71
N LEU A 36 7.07 -20.73 -1.04
CA LEU A 36 5.72 -21.11 -1.48
C LEU A 36 5.73 -21.76 -2.86
N LEU A 37 6.55 -21.25 -3.78
CA LEU A 37 6.73 -21.85 -5.11
C LEU A 37 7.27 -23.28 -5.02
N GLU A 38 8.30 -23.47 -4.17
CA GLU A 38 8.88 -24.80 -3.94
C GLU A 38 7.89 -25.75 -3.27
N GLY A 39 7.19 -25.28 -2.23
CA GLY A 39 6.21 -26.08 -1.49
C GLY A 39 5.01 -26.52 -2.31
N MET A 40 4.52 -25.68 -3.21
CA MET A 40 3.37 -25.99 -4.09
C MET A 40 3.76 -26.57 -5.44
N GLN A 41 5.03 -26.58 -5.80
CA GLN A 41 5.57 -27.04 -7.09
C GLN A 41 4.86 -26.42 -8.31
N VAL A 42 4.50 -25.15 -8.23
CA VAL A 42 3.89 -24.36 -9.31
C VAL A 42 4.89 -23.37 -9.89
N ASN A 43 4.70 -23.04 -11.17
CA ASN A 43 5.48 -21.96 -11.77
C ASN A 43 5.01 -20.57 -11.27
N LEU A 44 5.89 -19.59 -11.40
CA LEU A 44 5.63 -18.23 -10.93
C LEU A 44 4.37 -17.60 -11.54
N THR A 45 4.11 -17.83 -12.82
CA THR A 45 2.93 -17.26 -13.51
C THR A 45 1.64 -17.82 -12.93
N THR A 46 1.55 -19.13 -12.69
CA THR A 46 0.41 -19.79 -12.04
C THR A 46 0.26 -19.29 -10.61
N PHE A 47 1.37 -19.17 -9.87
CA PHE A 47 1.35 -18.64 -8.50
C PHE A 47 0.77 -17.22 -8.44
N MET A 48 1.16 -16.34 -9.35
CA MET A 48 0.74 -14.92 -9.36
C MET A 48 -0.74 -14.73 -9.72
N ILE A 49 -1.46 -15.75 -10.17
CA ILE A 49 -2.93 -15.72 -10.32
C ILE A 49 -3.57 -15.41 -8.96
N GLY A 50 -3.09 -16.01 -7.85
CA GLY A 50 -3.63 -15.76 -6.51
C GLY A 50 -3.59 -14.29 -6.11
N PRO A 51 -2.41 -13.65 -5.98
CA PRO A 51 -2.31 -12.22 -5.67
C PRO A 51 -3.07 -11.32 -6.65
N THR A 52 -3.17 -11.71 -7.92
CA THR A 52 -3.97 -10.98 -8.92
C THR A 52 -5.45 -11.03 -8.57
N VAL A 53 -6.00 -12.21 -8.22
CA VAL A 53 -7.38 -12.39 -7.76
C VAL A 53 -7.64 -11.56 -6.49
N ALA A 54 -6.71 -11.58 -5.52
CA ALA A 54 -6.82 -10.78 -4.30
C ALA A 54 -6.92 -9.27 -4.63
N THR A 55 -6.09 -8.78 -5.55
CA THR A 55 -6.06 -7.36 -5.94
C THR A 55 -7.32 -6.95 -6.71
N ILE A 56 -7.82 -7.80 -7.63
CA ILE A 56 -9.08 -7.55 -8.34
C ILE A 56 -10.24 -7.47 -7.34
N LEU A 57 -10.32 -8.43 -6.42
CA LEU A 57 -11.39 -8.47 -5.42
C LEU A 57 -11.31 -7.25 -4.49
N SER A 58 -10.10 -6.87 -4.05
CA SER A 58 -9.87 -5.67 -3.25
C SER A 58 -10.34 -4.40 -3.97
N PHE A 59 -10.02 -4.27 -5.25
CA PHE A 59 -10.47 -3.14 -6.08
C PHE A 59 -11.99 -3.10 -6.19
N ALA A 60 -12.63 -4.21 -6.55
CA ALA A 60 -14.08 -4.31 -6.66
C ALA A 60 -14.79 -4.00 -5.33
N MET A 61 -14.27 -4.55 -4.24
CA MET A 61 -14.83 -4.33 -2.90
C MET A 61 -14.56 -2.93 -2.36
N SER A 62 -13.47 -2.26 -2.77
CA SER A 62 -13.20 -0.88 -2.34
C SER A 62 -14.24 0.10 -2.88
N ALA A 63 -14.78 -0.14 -4.07
CA ALA A 63 -15.87 0.64 -4.66
C ALA A 63 -17.19 0.50 -3.86
N ILE A 64 -17.44 -0.68 -3.28
CA ILE A 64 -18.63 -1.00 -2.47
C ILE A 64 -18.36 -0.75 -0.99
N GLY A 65 -17.09 -0.78 -0.59
CA GLY A 65 -16.64 -0.77 0.81
C GLY A 65 -17.10 0.42 1.61
N VAL A 66 -17.21 1.60 1.01
CA VAL A 66 -17.73 2.80 1.67
C VAL A 66 -19.18 2.57 2.14
N LYS A 67 -20.03 1.98 1.28
CA LYS A 67 -21.42 1.65 1.65
C LYS A 67 -21.45 0.57 2.75
N ILE A 68 -20.58 -0.41 2.69
CA ILE A 68 -20.50 -1.48 3.68
C ILE A 68 -20.03 -0.93 5.04
N ILE A 69 -19.03 -0.05 5.07
CA ILE A 69 -18.56 0.63 6.29
C ILE A 69 -19.69 1.45 6.92
N ASP A 70 -20.54 2.08 6.13
CA ASP A 70 -21.69 2.85 6.62
C ASP A 70 -22.78 1.95 7.26
N ILE A 71 -22.93 0.72 6.77
CA ILE A 71 -23.93 -0.26 7.27
C ILE A 71 -23.41 -1.00 8.52
N ILE A 72 -22.19 -1.55 8.44
CA ILE A 72 -21.66 -2.46 9.47
C ILE A 72 -20.95 -1.70 10.59
N SER A 73 -20.27 -0.62 10.32
CA SER A 73 -19.38 0.21 11.12
C SER A 73 -17.89 -0.10 10.84
N PRO A 74 -17.01 0.91 10.92
CA PRO A 74 -15.57 0.74 10.67
C PRO A 74 -14.92 -0.31 11.57
N LYS A 75 -15.34 -0.37 12.83
CA LYS A 75 -14.83 -1.33 13.82
C LYS A 75 -15.06 -2.79 13.39
N TRP A 76 -16.28 -3.11 12.97
CA TRP A 76 -16.61 -4.46 12.55
C TRP A 76 -15.97 -4.84 11.21
N CYS A 77 -15.80 -3.88 10.29
CA CYS A 77 -15.02 -4.10 9.08
C CYS A 77 -13.57 -4.50 9.40
N MET A 78 -12.93 -3.78 10.34
CA MET A 78 -11.58 -4.13 10.79
C MET A 78 -11.51 -5.51 11.47
N LEU A 79 -12.53 -5.88 12.24
CA LEU A 79 -12.61 -7.20 12.86
C LEU A 79 -12.71 -8.32 11.80
N ILE A 80 -13.62 -8.17 10.84
CA ILE A 80 -13.77 -9.12 9.72
C ILE A 80 -12.44 -9.24 8.98
N GLY A 81 -11.79 -8.11 8.67
CA GLY A 81 -10.48 -8.10 8.04
C GLY A 81 -9.41 -8.84 8.84
N SER A 82 -9.38 -8.69 10.18
CA SER A 82 -8.44 -9.42 11.05
C SER A 82 -8.69 -10.92 11.04
N VAL A 83 -9.94 -11.36 11.12
CA VAL A 83 -10.29 -12.78 11.06
C VAL A 83 -9.93 -13.37 9.69
N CYS A 84 -10.26 -12.68 8.60
CA CYS A 84 -9.87 -13.11 7.25
C CYS A 84 -8.34 -13.15 7.10
N SER A 85 -7.60 -12.21 7.68
CA SER A 85 -6.13 -12.21 7.65
C SER A 85 -5.54 -13.44 8.35
N ALA A 86 -6.08 -13.79 9.52
CA ALA A 86 -5.66 -14.99 10.24
C ALA A 86 -5.94 -16.27 9.45
N LEU A 87 -7.14 -16.38 8.86
CA LEU A 87 -7.49 -17.51 7.99
C LEU A 87 -6.59 -17.58 6.75
N THR A 88 -6.29 -16.44 6.13
CA THR A 88 -5.34 -16.35 5.02
C THR A 88 -3.97 -16.91 5.43
N MET A 89 -3.42 -16.46 6.57
CA MET A 89 -2.12 -16.94 7.05
C MET A 89 -2.14 -18.45 7.31
N TYR A 90 -3.16 -18.94 7.99
CA TYR A 90 -3.29 -20.38 8.24
C TYR A 90 -3.35 -21.19 6.95
N MET A 91 -4.18 -20.76 5.99
CA MET A 91 -4.33 -21.45 4.71
C MET A 91 -3.04 -21.40 3.87
N VAL A 92 -2.31 -20.28 3.88
CA VAL A 92 -1.02 -20.17 3.18
C VAL A 92 0.02 -21.09 3.81
N GLY A 93 0.08 -21.16 5.14
CA GLY A 93 0.99 -22.07 5.85
C GLY A 93 0.70 -23.56 5.63
N THR A 94 -0.56 -23.91 5.37
CA THR A 94 -1.01 -25.29 5.17
C THR A 94 -1.32 -25.62 3.69
N ALA A 95 -1.05 -24.69 2.77
CA ALA A 95 -1.38 -24.84 1.36
C ALA A 95 -0.58 -25.99 0.70
N THR A 96 -1.28 -27.06 0.41
CA THR A 96 -0.75 -28.22 -0.33
C THR A 96 -1.24 -28.28 -1.78
N SER A 97 -2.16 -27.39 -2.16
CA SER A 97 -2.73 -27.35 -3.52
C SER A 97 -3.00 -25.93 -3.98
N PHE A 98 -3.01 -25.76 -5.30
CA PHE A 98 -3.33 -24.48 -5.93
C PHE A 98 -4.73 -23.96 -5.58
N VAL A 99 -5.71 -24.84 -5.35
CA VAL A 99 -7.06 -24.44 -4.95
C VAL A 99 -7.05 -23.73 -3.58
N PHE A 100 -6.33 -24.29 -2.60
CA PHE A 100 -6.16 -23.65 -1.29
C PHE A 100 -5.48 -22.29 -1.40
N TRP A 101 -4.48 -22.17 -2.28
CA TRP A 101 -3.81 -20.91 -2.57
C TRP A 101 -4.78 -19.85 -3.12
N ILE A 102 -5.66 -20.22 -4.06
CA ILE A 102 -6.66 -19.28 -4.60
C ILE A 102 -7.65 -18.86 -3.51
N ILE A 103 -8.16 -19.79 -2.68
CA ILE A 103 -9.09 -19.46 -1.58
C ILE A 103 -8.42 -18.53 -0.58
N ALA A 104 -7.15 -18.78 -0.21
CA ALA A 104 -6.39 -17.91 0.65
C ALA A 104 -6.27 -16.48 0.08
N ASN A 105 -6.06 -16.35 -1.23
CA ASN A 105 -5.97 -15.05 -1.89
C ASN A 105 -7.34 -14.36 -2.04
N VAL A 106 -8.43 -15.08 -2.17
CA VAL A 106 -9.79 -14.50 -2.07
C VAL A 106 -10.01 -13.90 -0.69
N LEU A 107 -9.65 -14.61 0.38
CA LEU A 107 -9.69 -14.06 1.75
C LEU A 107 -8.77 -12.85 1.90
N ASN A 108 -7.56 -12.89 1.33
CA ASN A 108 -6.63 -11.76 1.34
C ASN A 108 -7.21 -10.54 0.60
N GLY A 109 -7.97 -10.72 -0.46
CA GLY A 109 -8.70 -9.64 -1.13
C GLY A 109 -9.72 -8.96 -0.20
N ILE A 110 -10.41 -9.73 0.64
CA ILE A 110 -11.32 -9.21 1.67
C ILE A 110 -10.52 -8.44 2.74
N VAL A 111 -9.37 -8.95 3.16
CA VAL A 111 -8.45 -8.25 4.09
C VAL A 111 -8.06 -6.90 3.54
N LEU A 112 -7.59 -6.86 2.29
CA LEU A 112 -7.17 -5.64 1.61
C LEU A 112 -8.31 -4.63 1.44
N ALA A 113 -9.57 -5.08 1.37
CA ALA A 113 -10.74 -4.21 1.30
C ALA A 113 -11.17 -3.64 2.66
N PHE A 114 -11.18 -4.46 3.72
CA PHE A 114 -11.79 -4.12 5.01
C PHE A 114 -10.80 -3.73 6.09
N ALA A 115 -9.62 -4.32 6.14
CA ALA A 115 -8.57 -3.95 7.10
C ALA A 115 -7.63 -2.89 6.52
N THR A 116 -8.20 -1.87 5.88
CA THR A 116 -7.48 -0.79 5.21
C THR A 116 -7.51 0.51 5.99
N TYR A 117 -6.72 1.44 5.49
CA TYR A 117 -6.70 2.81 5.98
C TYR A 117 -8.07 3.51 5.90
N ALA A 118 -9.00 3.07 5.03
CA ALA A 118 -10.34 3.65 4.95
C ALA A 118 -11.17 3.34 6.22
N ALA A 119 -11.20 2.07 6.65
CA ALA A 119 -11.89 1.69 7.89
C ALA A 119 -11.17 2.27 9.12
N ALA A 120 -9.84 2.23 9.14
CA ALA A 120 -9.01 2.83 10.18
C ALA A 120 -9.26 4.33 10.33
N GLY A 121 -9.34 5.06 9.22
CA GLY A 121 -9.66 6.49 9.19
C GLY A 121 -11.01 6.78 9.84
N GLY A 122 -12.01 5.95 9.57
CA GLY A 122 -13.32 6.05 10.21
C GLY A 122 -13.27 5.90 11.73
N VAL A 123 -12.45 4.96 12.25
CA VAL A 123 -12.24 4.82 13.70
C VAL A 123 -11.50 6.02 14.27
N ILE A 124 -10.39 6.43 13.67
CA ILE A 124 -9.57 7.55 14.14
C ILE A 124 -10.38 8.87 14.15
N ALA A 125 -11.20 9.11 13.12
CA ALA A 125 -12.02 10.32 13.03
C ALA A 125 -12.97 10.48 14.23
N VAL A 126 -13.55 9.36 14.72
CA VAL A 126 -14.45 9.37 15.89
C VAL A 126 -13.72 9.87 17.15
N PHE A 127 -12.45 9.51 17.35
CA PHE A 127 -11.71 9.84 18.57
C PHE A 127 -10.94 11.16 18.49
N TYR A 128 -10.48 11.57 17.32
CA TYR A 128 -9.55 12.69 17.14
C TYR A 128 -10.19 13.95 16.53
N GLY A 129 -11.37 13.85 15.87
CA GLY A 129 -12.07 15.00 15.28
C GLY A 129 -11.17 15.81 14.34
N GLU A 130 -10.97 17.10 14.61
CA GLU A 130 -10.12 18.01 13.81
C GLU A 130 -8.65 17.57 13.67
N ASN A 131 -8.15 16.78 14.64
CA ASN A 131 -6.78 16.27 14.61
C ASN A 131 -6.64 14.91 13.90
N THR A 132 -7.67 14.45 13.20
CA THR A 132 -7.71 13.15 12.50
C THR A 132 -6.53 12.97 11.55
N GLN A 133 -6.19 13.97 10.75
CA GLN A 133 -5.09 13.88 9.77
C GLN A 133 -3.74 13.64 10.44
N LYS A 134 -3.44 14.37 11.53
CA LYS A 134 -2.20 14.19 12.30
C LYS A 134 -2.13 12.81 12.94
N ALA A 135 -3.23 12.37 13.57
CA ALA A 135 -3.31 11.05 14.20
C ALA A 135 -3.18 9.93 13.17
N PHE A 136 -3.80 10.09 12.00
CA PHE A 136 -3.75 9.12 10.92
C PHE A 136 -2.34 8.97 10.32
N GLY A 137 -1.60 10.08 10.18
CA GLY A 137 -0.19 10.04 9.78
C GLY A 137 0.68 9.27 10.75
N VAL A 138 0.49 9.47 12.07
CA VAL A 138 1.21 8.72 13.11
C VAL A 138 0.84 7.23 13.07
N VAL A 139 -0.45 6.90 12.97
CA VAL A 139 -0.93 5.52 12.86
C VAL A 139 -0.34 4.83 11.63
N GLY A 140 -0.35 5.49 10.48
CA GLY A 140 0.22 4.95 9.24
C GLY A 140 1.72 4.69 9.33
N GLY A 141 2.48 5.64 9.90
CA GLY A 141 3.92 5.50 10.10
C GLY A 141 4.28 4.38 11.08
N MET A 142 3.58 4.32 12.22
CA MET A 142 3.77 3.25 13.20
C MET A 142 3.38 1.87 12.65
N THR A 143 2.29 1.79 11.86
CA THR A 143 1.91 0.57 11.13
C THR A 143 3.04 0.10 10.22
N ALA A 144 3.62 1.00 9.43
CA ALA A 144 4.72 0.65 8.52
C ALA A 144 5.96 0.15 9.27
N LEU A 145 6.31 0.75 10.40
CA LEU A 145 7.41 0.29 11.26
C LEU A 145 7.14 -1.10 11.85
N LEU A 146 5.93 -1.36 12.34
CA LEU A 146 5.55 -2.67 12.88
C LEU A 146 5.59 -3.75 11.79
N VAL A 147 5.11 -3.45 10.59
CA VAL A 147 5.18 -4.37 9.43
C VAL A 147 6.65 -4.68 9.10
N ALA A 148 7.52 -3.67 9.07
CA ALA A 148 8.94 -3.86 8.82
C ALA A 148 9.61 -4.73 9.89
N ALA A 149 9.29 -4.49 11.17
CA ALA A 149 9.77 -5.31 12.29
C ALA A 149 9.27 -6.76 12.18
N TRP A 150 8.01 -6.95 11.79
CA TRP A 150 7.45 -8.29 11.58
C TRP A 150 8.15 -9.03 10.44
N MET A 151 8.41 -8.36 9.31
CA MET A 151 9.16 -8.96 8.21
C MET A 151 10.58 -9.35 8.63
N ALA A 152 11.26 -8.50 9.42
CA ALA A 152 12.59 -8.80 9.96
C ALA A 152 12.54 -10.01 10.91
N ALA A 153 11.55 -10.08 11.79
CA ALA A 153 11.34 -11.26 12.65
C ALA A 153 11.10 -12.53 11.82
N THR A 154 10.30 -12.41 10.74
CA THR A 154 10.02 -13.54 9.84
C THR A 154 11.31 -14.09 9.22
N SER A 155 12.18 -13.22 8.70
CA SER A 155 13.43 -13.67 8.09
C SER A 155 14.34 -14.41 9.08
N GLY A 156 14.38 -13.95 10.35
CA GLY A 156 15.10 -14.63 11.42
C GLY A 156 14.47 -15.97 11.83
N LEU A 157 13.16 -16.02 11.98
CA LEU A 157 12.43 -17.22 12.40
C LEU A 157 12.46 -18.33 11.36
N LEU A 158 12.56 -18.01 10.07
CA LEU A 158 12.69 -18.99 8.98
C LEU A 158 14.00 -19.80 9.06
N HIS A 159 14.99 -19.36 9.84
CA HIS A 159 16.20 -20.17 10.13
C HIS A 159 15.96 -21.23 11.24
N ILE A 160 14.89 -21.06 12.03
CA ILE A 160 14.65 -21.87 13.24
C ILE A 160 13.50 -22.85 13.01
N MET A 161 12.48 -22.43 12.22
CA MET A 161 11.29 -23.24 11.99
C MET A 161 10.80 -23.15 10.53
N PRO A 162 10.11 -24.21 10.02
CA PRO A 162 9.56 -24.19 8.69
C PRO A 162 8.44 -23.15 8.57
N TYR A 163 8.25 -22.60 7.35
CA TYR A 163 7.27 -21.55 7.10
C TYR A 163 5.83 -21.95 7.47
N SER A 164 5.49 -23.23 7.35
CA SER A 164 4.15 -23.73 7.69
C SER A 164 3.81 -23.57 9.18
N GLN A 165 4.76 -23.88 10.07
CA GLN A 165 4.59 -23.66 11.51
C GLN A 165 4.58 -22.17 11.83
N LEU A 166 5.47 -21.39 11.22
CA LEU A 166 5.55 -19.94 11.41
C LEU A 166 4.24 -19.25 11.05
N PHE A 167 3.63 -19.63 9.92
CA PHE A 167 2.35 -19.06 9.49
C PHE A 167 1.17 -19.46 10.39
N THR A 168 1.19 -20.67 10.94
CA THR A 168 0.23 -21.09 11.95
C THR A 168 0.36 -20.24 13.23
N VAL A 169 1.57 -19.98 13.70
CA VAL A 169 1.82 -19.07 14.84
C VAL A 169 1.32 -17.66 14.52
N TYR A 170 1.58 -17.16 13.31
CA TYR A 170 1.08 -15.86 12.89
C TYR A 170 -0.45 -15.80 12.82
N ALA A 171 -1.10 -16.85 12.32
CA ALA A 171 -2.55 -16.92 12.30
C ALA A 171 -3.14 -16.77 13.70
N VAL A 172 -2.61 -17.52 14.68
CA VAL A 172 -3.02 -17.40 16.09
C VAL A 172 -2.74 -16.01 16.65
N GLY A 173 -1.54 -15.47 16.40
CA GLY A 173 -1.16 -14.12 16.84
C GLY A 173 -2.08 -13.04 16.28
N ILE A 174 -2.44 -13.11 15.00
CA ILE A 174 -3.37 -12.17 14.33
C ILE A 174 -4.77 -12.26 14.96
N VAL A 175 -5.27 -13.46 15.24
CA VAL A 175 -6.58 -13.60 15.93
C VAL A 175 -6.51 -12.93 17.30
N VAL A 176 -5.52 -13.27 18.11
CA VAL A 176 -5.38 -12.72 19.47
C VAL A 176 -5.26 -11.20 19.43
N VAL A 177 -4.29 -10.67 18.67
CA VAL A 177 -4.04 -9.23 18.58
C VAL A 177 -5.21 -8.52 17.89
N GLY A 178 -5.67 -9.02 16.75
CA GLY A 178 -6.73 -8.39 15.96
C GLY A 178 -8.05 -8.33 16.69
N VAL A 179 -8.49 -9.44 17.30
CA VAL A 179 -9.75 -9.50 18.07
C VAL A 179 -9.64 -8.66 19.34
N PHE A 180 -8.57 -8.84 20.14
CA PHE A 180 -8.36 -8.08 21.36
C PHE A 180 -8.31 -6.56 21.09
N CYS A 181 -7.50 -6.13 20.13
CA CYS A 181 -7.36 -4.71 19.80
C CYS A 181 -8.68 -4.11 19.29
N ASN A 182 -9.42 -4.84 18.46
CA ASN A 182 -10.71 -4.36 17.99
C ASN A 182 -11.77 -4.28 19.09
N LEU A 183 -11.85 -5.28 19.98
CA LEU A 183 -12.90 -5.33 20.98
C LEU A 183 -12.60 -4.43 22.18
N VAL A 184 -11.34 -4.41 22.64
CA VAL A 184 -10.92 -3.74 23.88
C VAL A 184 -10.40 -2.33 23.62
N LEU A 185 -9.41 -2.17 22.73
CA LEU A 185 -8.70 -0.90 22.57
C LEU A 185 -9.47 0.12 21.73
N THR A 186 -10.22 -0.29 20.70
CA THR A 186 -10.97 0.66 19.86
C THR A 186 -12.26 1.15 20.49
N GLY A 187 -12.71 0.54 21.60
CA GLY A 187 -13.92 0.96 22.32
C GLY A 187 -15.21 0.85 21.50
N LYS A 188 -16.21 1.67 21.82
CA LYS A 188 -17.48 1.75 21.07
C LYS A 188 -17.32 2.77 19.93
N VAL A 189 -17.36 2.30 18.70
CA VAL A 189 -17.36 3.13 17.49
C VAL A 189 -18.76 3.09 16.86
N PRO A 190 -19.51 4.21 16.86
CA PRO A 190 -20.84 4.25 16.27
C PRO A 190 -20.79 4.07 14.75
N ARG A 191 -21.92 3.71 14.14
CA ARG A 191 -22.05 3.67 12.69
C ARG A 191 -21.86 5.09 12.12
N ARG A 192 -21.19 5.21 10.97
CA ARG A 192 -20.86 6.51 10.36
C ARG A 192 -22.11 7.39 10.14
N LYS A 193 -23.24 6.84 9.70
CA LYS A 193 -24.50 7.58 9.58
C LYS A 193 -25.01 8.20 10.89
N ALA A 194 -24.75 7.55 12.03
CA ALA A 194 -25.11 8.09 13.33
C ALA A 194 -24.16 9.22 13.77
N THR A 195 -22.87 9.13 13.38
CA THR A 195 -21.86 10.15 13.68
C THR A 195 -22.06 11.40 12.84
N LEU A 196 -22.44 11.27 11.56
CA LEU A 196 -22.72 12.39 10.68
C LEU A 196 -23.98 13.17 11.07
N LYS A 197 -24.99 12.51 11.69
CA LYS A 197 -26.14 13.18 12.29
C LYS A 197 -25.82 13.94 13.60
N ALA A 198 -24.74 13.56 14.30
CA ALA A 198 -24.38 14.10 15.60
C ALA A 198 -23.27 15.15 15.55
N GLN A 199 -22.55 15.29 14.45
CA GLN A 199 -21.52 16.32 14.24
C GLN A 199 -21.76 16.97 12.87
N PRO A 200 -21.95 18.29 12.79
CA PRO A 200 -21.83 18.99 11.53
C PRO A 200 -20.38 18.82 11.05
N ALA A 201 -20.22 18.05 10.02
CA ALA A 201 -19.13 17.88 9.07
C ALA A 201 -17.77 18.50 9.43
N ALA A 202 -16.96 17.81 10.21
CA ALA A 202 -15.52 18.02 10.20
C ALA A 202 -14.86 16.85 9.44
N GLY A 203 -14.87 16.89 8.11
CA GLY A 203 -13.96 16.12 7.28
C GLY A 203 -14.52 15.05 6.35
N ALA A 204 -15.86 14.81 6.28
CA ALA A 204 -16.41 13.82 5.34
C ALA A 204 -17.65 14.29 4.55
N GLU A 205 -18.23 15.43 4.88
CA GLU A 205 -19.29 16.10 4.11
C GLU A 205 -18.91 17.52 3.67
N GLN A 206 -17.62 17.84 3.61
CA GLN A 206 -17.18 18.94 2.75
C GLN A 206 -17.25 18.55 1.25
N GLY A 207 -18.00 17.48 0.94
CA GLY A 207 -18.20 17.01 -0.40
C GLY A 207 -19.01 17.94 -1.28
N ASP A 208 -20.09 18.53 -0.82
CA ASP A 208 -21.01 19.19 -1.76
C ASP A 208 -21.41 20.65 -1.42
N ALA A 209 -21.39 21.10 -0.18
CA ALA A 209 -21.80 22.48 0.12
C ALA A 209 -20.64 23.41 0.56
N ALA A 210 -19.65 22.88 1.32
CA ALA A 210 -18.47 23.67 1.73
C ALA A 210 -17.31 23.59 0.72
N SER A 211 -17.34 22.65 -0.22
CA SER A 211 -16.34 22.50 -1.27
C SER A 211 -16.45 23.53 -2.38
N GLN A 212 -17.58 24.22 -2.52
CA GLN A 212 -17.78 25.21 -3.59
C GLN A 212 -16.90 26.47 -3.42
N ASP A 213 -16.49 26.78 -2.18
CA ASP A 213 -15.65 27.95 -1.89
C ASP A 213 -14.14 27.61 -1.82
N LEU A 214 -13.76 26.35 -1.87
CA LEU A 214 -12.35 25.96 -1.86
C LEU A 214 -11.72 26.11 -3.26
N PRO A 215 -10.50 26.68 -3.38
CA PRO A 215 -9.84 26.84 -4.67
C PRO A 215 -9.53 25.46 -5.29
N GLY A 216 -9.85 25.32 -6.57
CA GLY A 216 -9.58 24.08 -7.29
C GLY A 216 -10.61 23.75 -8.35
N TYR A 217 -10.57 22.50 -8.81
CA TYR A 217 -11.39 21.99 -9.90
C TYR A 217 -12.10 20.70 -9.47
N THR A 218 -13.29 20.46 -10.02
CA THR A 218 -13.98 19.17 -9.91
C THR A 218 -13.33 18.15 -10.85
N PHE A 219 -13.53 16.85 -10.59
CA PHE A 219 -13.03 15.79 -11.47
C PHE A 219 -13.52 15.98 -12.92
N GLY A 220 -14.81 16.30 -13.10
CA GLY A 220 -15.38 16.58 -14.42
C GLY A 220 -14.77 17.79 -15.11
N GLU A 221 -14.44 18.86 -14.35
CA GLU A 221 -13.75 20.04 -14.88
C GLU A 221 -12.31 19.72 -15.28
N THR A 222 -11.59 18.90 -14.51
CA THR A 222 -10.21 18.50 -14.82
C THR A 222 -10.13 17.66 -16.09
N LEU A 223 -11.12 16.79 -16.35
CA LEU A 223 -11.20 16.01 -17.58
C LEU A 223 -11.37 16.91 -18.83
N LYS A 224 -12.07 18.04 -18.68
CA LYS A 224 -12.34 18.98 -19.81
C LYS A 224 -11.24 20.03 -19.99
N LYS A 225 -10.53 20.41 -18.91
CA LYS A 225 -9.60 21.56 -18.91
C LYS A 225 -8.19 21.28 -19.36
N GLY A 226 -7.80 20.01 -19.60
CA GLY A 226 -6.46 19.75 -20.11
C GLY A 226 -5.96 18.32 -19.91
N ALA A 227 -4.74 18.07 -20.44
CA ALA A 227 -4.12 16.77 -20.46
C ALA A 227 -3.57 16.33 -19.06
N SER A 228 -3.48 17.24 -18.08
CA SER A 228 -2.86 16.98 -16.78
C SER A 228 -3.44 15.76 -16.07
N ILE A 229 -4.76 15.63 -16.03
CA ILE A 229 -5.41 14.52 -15.34
C ILE A 229 -5.14 13.17 -16.02
N TYR A 230 -5.08 13.15 -17.35
CA TYR A 230 -4.76 11.93 -18.10
C TYR A 230 -3.30 11.50 -17.86
N PHE A 231 -2.36 12.45 -17.87
CA PHE A 231 -0.97 12.17 -17.51
C PHE A 231 -0.85 11.66 -16.07
N PHE A 232 -1.59 12.25 -15.14
CA PHE A 232 -1.63 11.80 -13.75
C PHE A 232 -2.17 10.37 -13.62
N LEU A 233 -3.28 10.03 -14.29
CA LEU A 233 -3.87 8.69 -14.23
C LEU A 233 -2.96 7.63 -14.86
N ILE A 234 -2.31 7.94 -16.00
CA ILE A 234 -1.30 7.06 -16.62
C ILE A 234 -0.10 6.88 -15.67
N ALA A 235 0.36 7.97 -15.05
CA ALA A 235 1.45 7.88 -14.08
C ALA A 235 1.04 7.00 -12.88
N MET A 236 -0.20 7.11 -12.39
CA MET A 236 -0.70 6.27 -11.30
C MET A 236 -0.78 4.79 -11.68
N PHE A 237 -1.17 4.48 -12.91
CA PHE A 237 -1.13 3.12 -13.44
C PHE A 237 0.31 2.56 -13.49
N LEU A 238 1.25 3.32 -14.03
CA LEU A 238 2.64 2.90 -14.17
C LEU A 238 3.40 2.86 -12.85
N VAL A 239 3.10 3.77 -11.90
CA VAL A 239 3.71 3.72 -10.56
C VAL A 239 3.36 2.45 -9.81
N ALA A 240 2.16 1.88 -10.06
CA ALA A 240 1.78 0.60 -9.51
C ALA A 240 2.62 -0.56 -10.08
N TRP A 241 3.03 -0.48 -11.34
CA TRP A 241 3.98 -1.43 -11.94
C TRP A 241 5.30 -1.43 -11.17
N CYS A 242 5.85 -0.27 -10.88
CA CYS A 242 7.08 -0.15 -10.11
C CYS A 242 6.91 -0.64 -8.66
N ALA A 243 5.87 -0.18 -7.97
CA ALA A 243 5.66 -0.47 -6.55
C ALA A 243 5.28 -1.93 -6.29
N SER A 244 4.28 -2.45 -7.01
CA SER A 244 3.86 -3.85 -6.85
C SER A 244 4.86 -4.82 -7.50
N GLY A 245 5.53 -4.41 -8.58
CA GLY A 245 6.59 -5.19 -9.21
C GLY A 245 7.73 -5.48 -8.24
N ILE A 246 8.32 -4.46 -7.62
CA ILE A 246 9.42 -4.68 -6.68
C ILE A 246 8.98 -5.47 -5.44
N THR A 247 7.84 -5.15 -4.84
CA THR A 247 7.41 -5.81 -3.61
C THR A 247 7.01 -7.26 -3.80
N SER A 248 6.49 -7.64 -4.98
CA SER A 248 6.04 -9.02 -5.24
C SER A 248 7.13 -9.90 -5.86
N TYR A 249 8.11 -9.32 -6.54
CA TYR A 249 9.08 -10.10 -7.31
C TYR A 249 10.52 -10.02 -6.79
N ALA A 250 10.85 -9.09 -5.86
CA ALA A 250 12.24 -8.94 -5.42
C ALA A 250 12.78 -10.19 -4.72
N SER A 251 11.98 -10.91 -3.92
CA SER A 251 12.42 -12.14 -3.25
C SER A 251 12.81 -13.22 -4.27
N VAL A 252 11.96 -13.40 -5.30
CA VAL A 252 12.21 -14.37 -6.37
C VAL A 252 13.36 -13.93 -7.27
N TYR A 253 13.50 -12.62 -7.52
CA TYR A 253 14.65 -12.05 -8.24
C TYR A 253 15.96 -12.40 -7.55
N TYR A 254 16.06 -12.14 -6.24
CA TYR A 254 17.27 -12.46 -5.47
C TYR A 254 17.61 -13.96 -5.50
N THR A 255 16.62 -14.81 -5.31
CA THR A 255 16.85 -16.27 -5.34
C THR A 255 17.20 -16.81 -6.71
N SER A 256 16.66 -16.22 -7.79
CA SER A 256 17.00 -16.63 -9.16
C SER A 256 18.46 -16.34 -9.54
N PHE A 257 19.13 -15.41 -8.83
CA PHE A 257 20.54 -15.10 -8.98
C PHE A 257 21.41 -15.68 -7.84
N GLY A 258 20.93 -16.71 -7.12
CA GLY A 258 21.72 -17.51 -6.18
C GLY A 258 21.71 -17.01 -4.73
N MET A 259 20.95 -15.97 -4.38
CA MET A 259 20.81 -15.57 -2.97
C MET A 259 19.93 -16.58 -2.22
N ALA A 260 20.32 -16.93 -1.00
CA ALA A 260 19.50 -17.78 -0.14
C ALA A 260 18.14 -17.14 0.15
N ALA A 261 17.06 -17.93 0.15
CA ALA A 261 15.69 -17.44 0.30
C ALA A 261 15.47 -16.67 1.62
N THR A 262 16.13 -17.07 2.71
CA THR A 262 16.10 -16.35 3.99
C THR A 262 16.77 -14.97 3.89
N THR A 263 17.89 -14.88 3.18
CA THR A 263 18.57 -13.59 2.92
C THR A 263 17.72 -12.70 2.01
N ALA A 264 17.08 -13.28 0.99
CA ALA A 264 16.15 -12.54 0.14
C ALA A 264 14.95 -11.97 0.95
N ALA A 265 14.39 -12.73 1.89
CA ALA A 265 13.39 -12.24 2.82
C ALA A 265 13.91 -11.09 3.70
N ALA A 266 15.17 -11.16 4.15
CA ALA A 266 15.82 -10.08 4.91
C ALA A 266 15.98 -8.80 4.07
N MET A 267 16.27 -8.91 2.76
CA MET A 267 16.31 -7.74 1.85
C MET A 267 14.96 -7.04 1.75
N LEU A 268 13.85 -7.78 1.69
CA LEU A 268 12.52 -7.18 1.71
C LEU A 268 12.17 -6.54 3.06
N SER A 269 12.69 -7.07 4.15
CA SER A 269 12.59 -6.43 5.47
C SER A 269 13.30 -5.08 5.47
N LEU A 270 14.51 -5.01 4.92
CA LEU A 270 15.29 -3.78 4.78
C LEU A 270 14.55 -2.75 3.90
N TYR A 271 13.97 -3.19 2.77
CA TYR A 271 13.07 -2.36 1.95
C TYR A 271 11.95 -1.76 2.80
N SER A 272 11.29 -2.59 3.61
CA SER A 272 10.14 -2.15 4.41
C SER A 272 10.54 -1.16 5.50
N PHE A 273 11.70 -1.31 6.13
CA PHE A 273 12.24 -0.32 7.07
C PHE A 273 12.54 1.01 6.36
N ALA A 274 13.26 0.97 5.23
CA ALA A 274 13.54 2.18 4.45
C ALA A 274 12.25 2.87 4.01
N ALA A 275 11.27 2.11 3.53
CA ALA A 275 9.97 2.60 3.12
C ALA A 275 9.20 3.27 4.27
N ALA A 276 9.27 2.71 5.49
CA ALA A 276 8.62 3.29 6.66
C ALA A 276 9.19 4.67 7.01
N PHE A 277 10.51 4.81 7.04
CA PHE A 277 11.17 6.10 7.28
C PHE A 277 10.87 7.12 6.20
N LEU A 278 10.92 6.72 4.93
CA LEU A 278 10.59 7.59 3.81
C LEU A 278 9.15 8.09 3.91
N LYS A 279 8.18 7.21 4.19
CA LYS A 279 6.77 7.58 4.36
C LYS A 279 6.57 8.57 5.51
N LEU A 280 7.23 8.38 6.65
CA LEU A 280 7.17 9.33 7.77
C LEU A 280 7.70 10.72 7.38
N ALA A 281 8.74 10.78 6.55
CA ALA A 281 9.35 12.02 6.09
C ALA A 281 8.57 12.69 4.93
N SER A 282 7.63 11.99 4.28
CA SER A 282 6.99 12.39 3.03
C SER A 282 6.37 13.79 3.05
N GLY A 283 5.61 14.11 4.10
CA GLY A 283 4.91 15.39 4.22
C GLY A 283 5.88 16.57 4.41
N PHE A 284 7.00 16.36 5.12
CA PHE A 284 8.05 17.38 5.28
C PHE A 284 8.81 17.60 3.97
N ILE A 285 9.15 16.52 3.30
CA ILE A 285 9.89 16.56 2.03
C ILE A 285 9.06 17.30 0.97
N LEU A 286 7.79 16.92 0.78
CA LEU A 286 6.92 17.54 -0.21
C LEU A 286 6.78 19.05 0.00
N LYS A 287 6.55 19.48 1.25
CA LYS A 287 6.43 20.92 1.59
C LYS A 287 7.70 21.70 1.27
N ARG A 288 8.86 21.06 1.37
CA ARG A 288 10.18 21.73 1.20
C ARG A 288 10.64 21.80 -0.24
N ILE A 289 10.41 20.71 -1.03
CA ILE A 289 10.95 20.61 -2.41
C ILE A 289 9.86 20.67 -3.47
N GLY A 290 8.58 20.57 -3.10
CA GLY A 290 7.44 20.59 -4.02
C GLY A 290 7.26 19.30 -4.84
N ALA A 291 6.10 19.17 -5.49
CA ALA A 291 5.70 17.96 -6.22
C ALA A 291 6.64 17.62 -7.39
N LYS A 292 7.19 18.62 -8.10
CA LYS A 292 8.10 18.41 -9.23
C LYS A 292 9.39 17.72 -8.79
N ALA A 293 10.10 18.31 -7.82
CA ALA A 293 11.37 17.76 -7.33
C ALA A 293 11.16 16.41 -6.60
N MET A 294 10.06 16.29 -5.85
CA MET A 294 9.71 15.03 -5.20
C MET A 294 9.49 13.89 -6.22
N SER A 295 8.82 14.16 -7.35
CA SER A 295 8.66 13.17 -8.43
C SER A 295 10.01 12.71 -8.99
N ILE A 296 10.93 13.64 -9.24
CA ILE A 296 12.27 13.31 -9.72
C ILE A 296 13.00 12.41 -8.73
N VAL A 297 13.01 12.77 -7.44
CA VAL A 297 13.68 11.99 -6.39
C VAL A 297 13.10 10.58 -6.28
N ILE A 298 11.78 10.44 -6.31
CA ILE A 298 11.12 9.12 -6.21
C ILE A 298 11.53 8.21 -7.36
N TYR A 299 11.36 8.67 -8.59
CA TYR A 299 11.51 7.79 -9.75
C TYR A 299 12.97 7.57 -10.14
N LEU A 300 13.83 8.59 -10.02
CA LEU A 300 15.28 8.40 -10.23
C LEU A 300 15.89 7.55 -9.11
N GLY A 301 15.48 7.76 -7.85
CA GLY A 301 15.92 6.92 -6.75
C GLY A 301 15.55 5.45 -6.96
N PHE A 302 14.31 5.18 -7.37
CA PHE A 302 13.87 3.83 -7.69
C PHE A 302 14.63 3.24 -8.90
N ALA A 303 14.76 3.98 -9.99
CA ALA A 303 15.49 3.52 -11.19
C ALA A 303 16.96 3.22 -10.87
N ALA A 304 17.64 4.10 -10.11
CA ALA A 304 18.99 3.85 -9.62
C ALA A 304 19.06 2.59 -8.74
N GLY A 305 18.06 2.37 -7.88
CA GLY A 305 17.94 1.14 -7.10
C GLY A 305 17.87 -0.10 -7.99
N ILE A 306 17.01 -0.10 -9.00
CA ILE A 306 16.92 -1.21 -9.96
C ILE A 306 18.26 -1.41 -10.71
N VAL A 307 18.94 -0.34 -11.13
CA VAL A 307 20.27 -0.45 -11.77
C VAL A 307 21.27 -1.12 -10.83
N CYS A 308 21.30 -0.74 -9.54
CA CYS A 308 22.14 -1.43 -8.55
C CYS A 308 21.81 -2.92 -8.45
N LEU A 309 20.53 -3.30 -8.49
CA LEU A 309 20.12 -4.72 -8.46
C LEU A 309 20.54 -5.46 -9.73
N LEU A 310 20.44 -4.83 -10.91
CA LEU A 310 20.90 -5.40 -12.19
C LEU A 310 22.41 -5.60 -12.18
N VAL A 311 23.18 -4.63 -11.70
CA VAL A 311 24.65 -4.78 -11.56
C VAL A 311 24.99 -5.84 -10.54
N TRP A 312 24.26 -5.89 -9.41
CA TRP A 312 24.44 -6.96 -8.42
C TRP A 312 24.24 -8.35 -9.03
N SER A 313 23.22 -8.54 -9.82
CA SER A 313 22.93 -9.86 -10.43
C SER A 313 24.05 -10.38 -11.32
N GLN A 314 24.90 -9.48 -11.87
CA GLN A 314 26.04 -9.83 -12.70
C GLN A 314 27.34 -9.95 -11.89
N THR A 315 27.52 -9.09 -10.89
CA THR A 315 28.79 -8.99 -10.14
C THR A 315 28.80 -9.74 -8.82
N GLN A 316 27.62 -10.08 -8.30
CA GLN A 316 27.39 -10.69 -6.96
C GLN A 316 27.97 -9.85 -5.81
N LEU A 317 28.22 -8.55 -6.00
CA LEU A 317 28.70 -7.64 -4.96
C LEU A 317 27.58 -7.32 -3.97
N PHE A 318 27.57 -7.99 -2.84
CA PHE A 318 26.49 -7.90 -1.84
C PHE A 318 26.11 -6.46 -1.41
N PRO A 319 27.04 -5.50 -1.27
CA PRO A 319 26.66 -4.11 -0.98
C PRO A 319 25.71 -3.48 -2.02
N LEU A 320 25.81 -3.87 -3.29
CA LEU A 320 24.90 -3.38 -4.33
C LEU A 320 23.47 -3.92 -4.16
N ALA A 321 23.30 -5.14 -3.64
CA ALA A 321 21.99 -5.66 -3.28
C ALA A 321 21.32 -4.82 -2.18
N ILE A 322 22.09 -4.45 -1.15
CA ILE A 322 21.62 -3.62 -0.02
C ILE A 322 21.28 -2.21 -0.51
N VAL A 323 22.18 -1.54 -1.19
CA VAL A 323 21.96 -0.18 -1.70
C VAL A 323 20.79 -0.17 -2.68
N GLY A 324 20.73 -1.15 -3.59
CA GLY A 324 19.67 -1.29 -4.57
C GLY A 324 18.29 -1.37 -3.93
N ILE A 325 18.10 -2.26 -2.95
CA ILE A 325 16.79 -2.45 -2.33
C ILE A 325 16.38 -1.24 -1.47
N VAL A 326 17.33 -0.57 -0.81
CA VAL A 326 17.07 0.66 -0.04
C VAL A 326 16.65 1.81 -0.97
N LEU A 327 17.32 1.97 -2.12
CA LEU A 327 16.93 2.95 -3.12
C LEU A 327 15.58 2.61 -3.76
N CYS A 328 15.29 1.33 -3.99
CA CYS A 328 13.96 0.93 -4.45
C CYS A 328 12.85 1.34 -3.48
N ALA A 329 13.13 1.54 -2.20
CA ALA A 329 12.13 1.97 -1.23
C ALA A 329 11.56 3.38 -1.50
N PHE A 330 12.21 4.21 -2.32
CA PHE A 330 11.63 5.49 -2.75
C PHE A 330 10.28 5.33 -3.43
N ILE A 331 10.04 4.23 -4.13
CA ILE A 331 8.74 3.97 -4.77
C ILE A 331 7.61 3.74 -3.75
N SER A 332 7.92 3.52 -2.48
CA SER A 332 6.90 3.33 -1.43
C SER A 332 5.97 4.54 -1.25
N TYR A 333 6.37 5.71 -1.74
CA TYR A 333 5.50 6.88 -1.83
C TYR A 333 4.30 6.68 -2.78
N ALA A 334 4.34 5.69 -3.67
CA ALA A 334 3.30 5.43 -4.67
C ALA A 334 1.88 5.44 -4.09
N THR A 335 1.68 4.81 -2.94
CA THR A 335 0.37 4.76 -2.26
C THR A 335 -0.05 6.09 -1.65
N MET A 336 0.86 7.03 -1.47
CA MET A 336 0.60 8.36 -0.88
C MET A 336 0.51 9.45 -1.96
N ILE A 337 0.99 9.19 -3.18
CA ILE A 337 1.02 10.19 -4.27
C ILE A 337 -0.36 10.82 -4.51
N PRO A 338 -1.48 10.09 -4.63
CA PRO A 338 -2.76 10.74 -4.85
C PRO A 338 -3.10 11.73 -3.73
N GLY A 339 -2.97 11.31 -2.48
CA GLY A 339 -3.27 12.15 -1.33
C GLY A 339 -2.36 13.39 -1.18
N LEU A 340 -1.12 13.29 -1.62
CA LEU A 340 -0.12 14.36 -1.52
C LEU A 340 -0.16 15.33 -2.70
N PHE A 341 -0.35 14.82 -3.92
CA PHE A 341 -0.20 15.61 -5.15
C PHE A 341 -1.51 16.24 -5.62
N VAL A 342 -2.65 15.60 -5.37
CA VAL A 342 -3.96 16.13 -5.79
C VAL A 342 -4.22 17.55 -5.29
N PRO A 343 -3.95 17.89 -4.01
CA PRO A 343 -4.11 19.28 -3.54
C PRO A 343 -3.25 20.27 -4.33
N ASP A 344 -2.02 19.89 -4.65
CA ASP A 344 -1.07 20.75 -5.37
C ASP A 344 -1.42 20.92 -6.86
N LEU A 345 -1.95 19.87 -7.48
CA LEU A 345 -2.20 19.84 -8.93
C LEU A 345 -3.59 20.33 -9.32
N TYR A 346 -4.60 20.05 -8.48
CA TYR A 346 -6.01 20.27 -8.82
C TYR A 346 -6.78 21.05 -7.76
N GLY A 347 -6.17 21.34 -6.60
CA GLY A 347 -6.81 22.02 -5.47
C GLY A 347 -7.67 21.10 -4.62
N MET A 348 -8.48 21.71 -3.73
CA MET A 348 -9.24 20.98 -2.70
C MET A 348 -10.73 20.86 -3.02
N LYS A 349 -11.23 21.48 -4.10
CA LYS A 349 -12.68 21.55 -4.45
C LYS A 349 -13.32 20.16 -4.57
N ASP A 350 -12.66 19.21 -5.26
CA ASP A 350 -13.11 17.82 -5.40
C ASP A 350 -11.94 16.85 -5.14
N TYR A 351 -11.28 17.07 -4.01
CA TYR A 351 -10.15 16.25 -3.59
C TYR A 351 -10.49 14.75 -3.58
N THR A 352 -11.67 14.40 -3.05
CA THR A 352 -12.07 13.00 -2.89
C THR A 352 -12.27 12.32 -4.25
N GLY A 353 -12.93 12.99 -5.20
CA GLY A 353 -13.18 12.45 -6.54
C GLY A 353 -11.88 12.20 -7.30
N ILE A 354 -10.99 13.20 -7.34
CA ILE A 354 -9.71 13.11 -8.06
C ILE A 354 -8.77 12.11 -7.39
N ASN A 355 -8.69 12.12 -6.05
CA ASN A 355 -7.90 11.16 -5.29
C ASN A 355 -8.35 9.71 -5.54
N SER A 356 -9.68 9.47 -5.53
CA SER A 356 -10.24 8.14 -5.79
C SER A 356 -9.95 7.66 -7.21
N ALA A 357 -10.00 8.55 -8.22
CA ALA A 357 -9.61 8.22 -9.58
C ALA A 357 -8.12 7.84 -9.68
N GLY A 358 -7.23 8.57 -8.99
CA GLY A 358 -5.81 8.23 -8.90
C GLY A 358 -5.57 6.86 -8.26
N VAL A 359 -6.27 6.56 -7.16
CA VAL A 359 -6.20 5.25 -6.49
C VAL A 359 -6.73 4.14 -7.39
N ALA A 360 -7.82 4.38 -8.14
CA ALA A 360 -8.35 3.42 -9.11
C ALA A 360 -7.32 3.12 -10.22
N GLY A 361 -6.66 4.15 -10.75
CA GLY A 361 -5.56 4.00 -11.70
C GLY A 361 -4.41 3.14 -11.14
N TYR A 362 -4.05 3.36 -9.87
CA TYR A 362 -3.05 2.54 -9.19
C TYR A 362 -3.47 1.06 -9.11
N TYR A 363 -4.69 0.75 -8.67
CA TYR A 363 -5.13 -0.64 -8.58
C TYR A 363 -5.22 -1.32 -9.96
N ALA A 364 -5.64 -0.59 -11.00
CA ALA A 364 -5.62 -1.13 -12.36
C ALA A 364 -4.19 -1.52 -12.79
N GLY A 365 -3.20 -0.68 -12.51
CA GLY A 365 -1.78 -1.00 -12.74
C GLY A 365 -1.30 -2.18 -11.90
N ALA A 366 -1.69 -2.26 -10.61
CA ALA A 366 -1.29 -3.34 -9.72
C ALA A 366 -1.82 -4.71 -10.18
N VAL A 367 -3.07 -4.79 -10.66
CA VAL A 367 -3.61 -6.02 -11.25
C VAL A 367 -2.80 -6.47 -12.46
N THR A 368 -2.50 -5.53 -13.36
CA THR A 368 -1.80 -5.86 -14.61
C THR A 368 -0.34 -6.26 -14.39
N VAL A 369 0.37 -5.66 -13.42
CA VAL A 369 1.78 -6.02 -13.17
C VAL A 369 1.92 -7.38 -12.49
N LEU A 370 1.02 -7.76 -11.59
CA LEU A 370 1.12 -9.04 -10.90
C LEU A 370 1.10 -10.23 -11.88
N PHE A 371 0.27 -10.16 -12.88
CA PHE A 371 0.24 -11.17 -13.92
C PHE A 371 1.19 -10.85 -15.08
N GLY A 372 1.22 -9.62 -15.55
CA GLY A 372 2.01 -9.20 -16.72
C GLY A 372 3.51 -9.38 -16.52
N LEU A 373 4.05 -8.99 -15.35
CA LEU A 373 5.49 -9.13 -15.09
C LEU A 373 5.90 -10.61 -14.97
N SER A 374 5.03 -11.50 -14.48
CA SER A 374 5.31 -12.93 -14.46
C SER A 374 5.42 -13.53 -15.87
N ILE A 375 4.61 -13.02 -16.80
CA ILE A 375 4.71 -13.39 -18.22
C ILE A 375 6.04 -12.88 -18.80
N VAL A 376 6.39 -11.63 -18.56
CA VAL A 376 7.68 -11.06 -18.99
C VAL A 376 8.85 -11.86 -18.45
N ILE A 377 8.81 -12.27 -17.19
CA ILE A 377 9.84 -13.15 -16.58
C ILE A 377 9.91 -14.49 -17.30
N GLY A 378 8.76 -15.09 -17.62
CA GLY A 378 8.69 -16.38 -18.31
C GLY A 378 9.31 -16.35 -19.71
N PHE A 379 9.16 -15.24 -20.46
CA PHE A 379 9.70 -15.13 -21.81
C PHE A 379 11.10 -14.52 -21.88
N LEU A 380 11.40 -13.53 -21.05
CA LEU A 380 12.62 -12.71 -21.15
C LEU A 380 13.57 -12.88 -19.95
N GLY A 381 13.15 -13.61 -18.93
CA GLY A 381 13.92 -13.83 -17.71
C GLY A 381 13.85 -12.65 -16.71
N TYR A 382 14.36 -12.89 -15.51
CA TYR A 382 14.30 -11.93 -14.39
C TYR A 382 15.09 -10.65 -14.65
N PHE A 383 16.26 -10.74 -15.28
CA PHE A 383 17.08 -9.57 -15.60
C PHE A 383 16.30 -8.55 -16.47
N ASN A 384 15.75 -9.01 -17.59
CA ASN A 384 15.00 -8.14 -18.50
C ASN A 384 13.69 -7.62 -17.88
N ALA A 385 13.03 -8.41 -17.03
CA ALA A 385 11.85 -7.96 -16.30
C ALA A 385 12.18 -6.77 -15.39
N PHE A 386 13.33 -6.77 -14.72
CA PHE A 386 13.76 -5.63 -13.91
C PHE A 386 14.21 -4.43 -14.76
N VAL A 387 14.77 -4.66 -15.94
CA VAL A 387 14.99 -3.56 -16.94
C VAL A 387 13.65 -2.92 -17.32
N VAL A 388 12.59 -3.70 -17.55
CA VAL A 388 11.25 -3.17 -17.82
C VAL A 388 10.75 -2.30 -16.66
N LEU A 389 10.99 -2.69 -15.40
CA LEU A 389 10.63 -1.86 -14.23
C LEU A 389 11.42 -0.54 -14.17
N ALA A 390 12.72 -0.55 -14.54
CA ALA A 390 13.52 0.67 -14.62
C ALA A 390 12.99 1.62 -15.69
N ILE A 391 12.66 1.09 -16.88
CA ILE A 391 12.05 1.87 -17.97
C ILE A 391 10.69 2.41 -17.53
N ALA A 392 9.85 1.57 -16.92
CA ALA A 392 8.54 1.98 -16.40
C ALA A 392 8.68 3.15 -15.41
N ALA A 393 9.70 3.14 -14.54
CA ALA A 393 9.94 4.25 -13.61
C ALA A 393 10.27 5.56 -14.32
N LEU A 394 11.13 5.53 -15.34
CA LEU A 394 11.48 6.72 -16.13
C LEU A 394 10.29 7.26 -16.93
N VAL A 395 9.50 6.36 -17.52
CA VAL A 395 8.25 6.73 -18.21
C VAL A 395 7.24 7.32 -17.23
N THR A 396 7.09 6.71 -16.04
CA THR A 396 6.22 7.25 -14.97
C THR A 396 6.66 8.65 -14.56
N MET A 397 7.97 8.87 -14.40
CA MET A 397 8.53 10.18 -14.10
C MET A 397 8.13 11.20 -15.18
N ALA A 398 8.28 10.86 -16.46
CA ALA A 398 7.92 11.75 -17.55
C ALA A 398 6.43 12.13 -17.53
N PHE A 399 5.53 11.15 -17.35
CA PHE A 399 4.08 11.42 -17.22
C PHE A 399 3.76 12.25 -15.98
N MET A 400 4.38 11.98 -14.83
CA MET A 400 4.14 12.75 -13.62
C MET A 400 4.65 14.18 -13.76
N LEU A 401 5.82 14.39 -14.37
CA LEU A 401 6.34 15.74 -14.65
C LEU A 401 5.45 16.48 -15.65
N ALA A 402 4.92 15.78 -16.66
CA ALA A 402 3.94 16.35 -17.58
C ALA A 402 2.64 16.75 -16.85
N ALA A 403 2.13 15.92 -15.95
CA ALA A 403 0.97 16.24 -15.12
C ALA A 403 1.21 17.50 -14.27
N VAL A 404 2.38 17.61 -13.64
CA VAL A 404 2.78 18.80 -12.86
C VAL A 404 2.93 20.02 -13.76
N ALA A 405 3.55 19.89 -14.94
CA ALA A 405 3.78 20.99 -15.86
C ALA A 405 2.48 21.55 -16.47
N THR A 406 1.50 20.69 -16.72
CA THR A 406 0.19 21.05 -17.30
C THR A 406 -0.90 21.23 -16.26
N SER A 407 -0.55 21.25 -14.96
CA SER A 407 -1.49 21.43 -13.87
C SER A 407 -2.30 22.73 -14.00
N PRO A 408 -3.65 22.67 -13.87
CA PRO A 408 -4.50 23.84 -13.96
C PRO A 408 -4.30 24.83 -12.80
N MET A 409 -3.78 24.36 -11.64
CA MET A 409 -3.48 25.21 -10.48
C MET A 409 -2.24 26.09 -10.68
N ARG A 410 -1.37 25.78 -11.65
CA ARG A 410 -0.16 26.56 -11.91
C ARG A 410 -0.46 28.00 -12.32
N GLY A 411 -1.56 28.21 -13.03
CA GLY A 411 -2.02 29.55 -13.44
C GLY A 411 -2.64 30.38 -12.33
N MET A 412 -3.05 29.76 -11.21
CA MET A 412 -3.60 30.44 -10.04
C MET A 412 -2.52 30.86 -9.05
N LYS A 413 -1.47 30.02 -8.86
CA LYS A 413 -0.32 30.33 -7.96
C LYS A 413 0.57 31.49 -8.44
N GLY A 414 0.43 31.95 -9.67
CA GLY A 414 1.16 33.10 -10.22
C GLY A 414 0.40 34.42 -10.15
N LYS A 415 -0.77 34.46 -9.49
CA LYS A 415 -1.60 35.65 -9.33
C LYS A 415 -1.73 36.14 -7.88
N GLU A 416 -1.09 35.43 -6.92
CA GLU A 416 -0.85 35.86 -5.55
C GLU A 416 0.59 36.41 -5.41
#